data_77b17aae7e374081aca18fbfa6d6536b
#
_entry.id   77b17aae7e374081aca18fbfa6d6536b
#
_cell.length_a   1.000
_cell.length_b   1.000
_cell.length_c   1.000
_cell.angle_alpha   90.00
_cell.angle_beta   90.00
_cell.angle_gamma   90.00
#
_symmetry.space_group_name_H-M   'P 1'
#
loop_
_entity.id
_entity.type
_entity.pdbx_description
1 polymer ?
#
loop_
_entity_poly.entity_id
_entity_poly.type
_entity_poly.pdbx_seq_one_letter_code
_entity_poly.pdbx_strand_id
1 'polypeptide(L)'
;EISCSLVGSEMCIRDRFSSIPGVKEDVTEIIMNIKNLAIRNNSSTNEPKVAYIEFEGEGVVTAADIQVDSDIQILNPDLVIANLNGGADCKLYMELTITKGRGYVSAEKNKTEDTPIGVIAVDSIYTPVERVNLSIENTRVGQITDYDKLTLDVYTNGTLEPDEAVSLAAKVLSEHLSLFIDLSEAAQQADVMIEKEDNAKEKVLEMNIDELELSVRSYNCLKRAGINTCLLYTSPSPRDCS
;
A
#
# COMPACT_ATOMS: atom_id res chain seq x y z
N GLU A 1 10.49 -0.83 2.71
CA GLU A 1 10.75 0.08 3.83
C GLU A 1 12.26 0.24 3.97
N ILE A 2 12.77 1.43 3.65
CA ILE A 2 14.20 1.63 3.38
C ILE A 2 14.80 2.52 4.45
N SER A 3 15.88 2.05 5.08
CA SER A 3 16.91 2.90 5.62
C SER A 3 18.15 2.75 4.75
N CYS A 4 18.64 3.83 4.19
CA CYS A 4 19.82 3.78 3.34
C CYS A 4 21.03 4.36 4.09
N SER A 5 22.06 3.54 4.30
CA SER A 5 23.39 4.02 4.67
C SER A 5 24.32 3.86 3.47
N LEU A 6 25.01 4.92 3.10
CA LEU A 6 25.93 4.92 1.97
C LEU A 6 27.35 4.68 2.49
N VAL A 7 27.99 3.61 2.06
CA VAL A 7 29.41 3.35 2.29
C VAL A 7 30.13 3.50 0.95
N GLY A 8 30.96 4.51 0.81
CA GLY A 8 31.80 4.69 -0.39
C GLY A 8 33.14 4.00 -0.24
N SER A 9 33.60 3.27 -1.27
CA SER A 9 34.93 2.66 -1.29
C SER A 9 36.01 3.68 -1.55
N GLU A 10 37.13 3.53 -0.87
CA GLU A 10 38.45 4.13 -1.03
C GLU A 10 38.63 5.67 -1.00
N MET A 11 37.63 6.47 -1.30
CA MET A 11 37.66 7.89 -0.98
C MET A 11 36.69 8.15 0.15
N CYS A 12 37.22 8.45 1.35
CA CYS A 12 36.45 8.85 2.52
C CYS A 12 35.53 10.02 2.16
N ILE A 13 34.29 9.73 1.82
CA ILE A 13 33.24 10.74 1.71
C ILE A 13 32.97 11.18 3.16
N ARG A 14 33.71 12.15 3.61
CA ARG A 14 33.61 12.70 4.98
C ARG A 14 32.39 13.58 5.15
N ASP A 15 31.75 14.00 4.05
CA ASP A 15 30.71 15.01 4.10
C ASP A 15 29.67 14.78 3.02
N ARG A 16 28.40 15.06 3.33
CA ARG A 16 27.27 15.01 2.40
C ARG A 16 27.39 16.00 1.23
N PHE A 17 28.26 17.00 1.35
CA PHE A 17 28.49 18.06 0.36
C PHE A 17 29.72 17.81 -0.52
N SER A 18 30.33 16.64 -0.47
CA SER A 18 31.44 16.31 -1.35
C SER A 18 30.92 15.83 -2.72
N SER A 19 31.69 16.15 -3.77
CA SER A 19 31.48 15.61 -5.11
C SER A 19 32.36 14.38 -5.32
N ILE A 20 31.83 13.38 -6.01
CA ILE A 20 32.58 12.17 -6.38
C ILE A 20 33.22 12.44 -7.74
N PRO A 21 34.57 12.27 -7.88
CA PRO A 21 35.23 12.49 -9.17
C PRO A 21 34.63 11.61 -10.26
N GLY A 22 34.24 12.23 -11.37
CA GLY A 22 33.65 11.54 -12.52
C GLY A 22 32.14 11.28 -12.41
N VAL A 23 31.50 11.63 -11.33
CA VAL A 23 30.03 11.62 -11.19
C VAL A 23 29.53 13.05 -11.33
N LYS A 24 28.45 13.22 -12.06
CA LYS A 24 27.86 14.53 -12.34
C LYS A 24 27.12 15.08 -11.12
N GLU A 25 26.42 14.20 -10.42
CA GLU A 25 25.59 14.52 -9.26
C GLU A 25 26.43 14.62 -8.00
N ASP A 26 26.05 15.52 -7.10
CA ASP A 26 26.56 15.59 -5.74
C ASP A 26 26.01 14.45 -4.90
N VAL A 27 26.73 14.10 -3.83
CA VAL A 27 26.30 13.06 -2.88
C VAL A 27 24.88 13.34 -2.34
N THR A 28 24.52 14.62 -2.14
CA THR A 28 23.19 15.01 -1.70
C THR A 28 22.12 14.66 -2.75
N GLU A 29 22.39 14.89 -4.02
CA GLU A 29 21.47 14.53 -5.13
C GLU A 29 21.32 13.02 -5.24
N ILE A 30 22.43 12.28 -5.12
CA ILE A 30 22.40 10.81 -5.12
C ILE A 30 21.53 10.29 -3.96
N ILE A 31 21.67 10.84 -2.74
CA ILE A 31 20.85 10.50 -1.59
C ILE A 31 19.36 10.79 -1.87
N MET A 32 19.05 11.93 -2.48
CA MET A 32 17.67 12.28 -2.85
C MET A 32 17.07 11.30 -3.87
N ASN A 33 17.88 10.89 -4.86
CA ASN A 33 17.46 9.89 -5.83
C ASN A 33 17.21 8.52 -5.19
N ILE A 34 18.09 8.09 -4.27
CA ILE A 34 17.94 6.83 -3.53
C ILE A 34 16.69 6.86 -2.62
N LYS A 35 16.32 8.00 -2.04
CA LYS A 35 15.08 8.13 -1.25
C LYS A 35 13.81 7.86 -2.05
N ASN A 36 13.84 8.08 -3.37
CA ASN A 36 12.72 7.80 -4.27
C ASN A 36 12.67 6.32 -4.71
N LEU A 37 13.60 5.49 -4.23
CA LEU A 37 13.66 4.08 -4.56
C LEU A 37 12.52 3.31 -3.86
N ALA A 38 11.68 2.65 -4.64
CA ALA A 38 10.59 1.82 -4.13
C ALA A 38 11.06 0.37 -3.98
N ILE A 39 11.25 -0.06 -2.74
CA ILE A 39 11.74 -1.40 -2.40
C ILE A 39 10.68 -2.17 -1.62
N ARG A 40 10.42 -3.40 -2.05
CA ARG A 40 9.62 -4.38 -1.30
C ARG A 40 10.55 -5.42 -0.69
N ASN A 41 10.51 -5.56 0.63
CA ASN A 41 11.26 -6.56 1.36
C ASN A 41 10.34 -7.68 1.82
N ASN A 42 10.45 -8.87 1.19
CA ASN A 42 9.64 -10.05 1.47
C ASN A 42 10.24 -10.96 2.56
N SER A 43 11.39 -10.60 3.14
CA SER A 43 12.01 -11.45 4.18
C SER A 43 11.13 -11.50 5.44
N SER A 44 11.14 -12.61 6.14
CA SER A 44 10.47 -12.78 7.44
C SER A 44 11.29 -12.20 8.60
N THR A 45 12.58 -11.94 8.41
CA THR A 45 13.50 -11.42 9.43
C THR A 45 13.54 -9.89 9.42
N ASN A 46 13.82 -9.29 10.60
CA ASN A 46 14.03 -7.85 10.75
C ASN A 46 15.53 -7.47 10.67
N GLU A 47 16.39 -8.39 10.25
CA GLU A 47 17.80 -8.12 10.13
C GLU A 47 18.06 -7.13 8.98
N PRO A 48 19.02 -6.21 9.14
CA PRO A 48 19.43 -5.31 8.06
C PRO A 48 20.04 -6.13 6.93
N LYS A 49 19.61 -5.82 5.70
CA LYS A 49 20.15 -6.42 4.49
C LYS A 49 20.98 -5.41 3.75
N VAL A 50 22.02 -5.90 3.07
CA VAL A 50 22.95 -5.04 2.34
C VAL A 50 22.72 -5.27 0.83
N ALA A 51 22.62 -4.17 0.10
CA ALA A 51 22.62 -4.13 -1.36
C ALA A 51 23.84 -3.36 -1.85
N TYR A 52 24.32 -3.71 -3.02
CA TYR A 52 25.54 -3.12 -3.60
C TYR A 52 25.24 -2.53 -4.97
N ILE A 53 25.87 -1.39 -5.24
CA ILE A 53 25.95 -0.80 -6.58
C ILE A 53 27.41 -0.78 -6.97
N GLU A 54 27.74 -1.44 -8.06
CA GLU A 54 29.09 -1.42 -8.63
C GLU A 54 28.95 -1.11 -10.12
N PHE A 55 29.47 0.03 -10.52
CA PHE A 55 29.43 0.49 -11.90
C PHE A 55 30.79 1.04 -12.32
N GLU A 56 31.28 0.60 -13.49
CA GLU A 56 32.56 1.00 -14.04
C GLU A 56 32.36 1.62 -15.43
N GLY A 57 33.07 2.75 -15.68
CA GLY A 57 33.04 3.44 -16.96
C GLY A 57 32.01 4.56 -17.02
N GLU A 58 31.78 5.07 -18.24
CA GLU A 58 30.79 6.13 -18.49
C GLU A 58 29.39 5.52 -18.70
N GLY A 59 28.39 6.13 -18.07
CA GLY A 59 27.02 5.68 -18.23
C GLY A 59 26.06 6.24 -17.18
N VAL A 60 24.81 5.82 -17.29
CA VAL A 60 23.75 6.16 -16.35
C VAL A 60 23.54 4.97 -15.43
N VAL A 61 23.74 5.19 -14.14
CA VAL A 61 23.46 4.21 -13.11
C VAL A 61 21.98 4.29 -12.72
N THR A 62 21.29 3.18 -12.90
CA THR A 62 19.86 3.06 -12.61
C THR A 62 19.61 2.13 -11.42
N ALA A 63 18.39 2.13 -10.94
CA ALA A 63 18.00 1.21 -9.86
C ALA A 63 18.08 -0.28 -10.27
N ALA A 64 18.10 -0.58 -11.57
CA ALA A 64 18.30 -1.94 -12.08
C ALA A 64 19.72 -2.47 -11.83
N ASP A 65 20.70 -1.58 -11.67
CA ASP A 65 22.10 -1.93 -11.44
C ASP A 65 22.39 -2.29 -9.98
N ILE A 66 21.40 -2.15 -9.10
CA ILE A 66 21.53 -2.50 -7.68
C ILE A 66 21.50 -4.03 -7.54
N GLN A 67 22.57 -4.58 -7.00
CA GLN A 67 22.65 -5.98 -6.64
C GLN A 67 21.97 -6.20 -5.29
N VAL A 68 20.84 -6.88 -5.31
CA VAL A 68 20.00 -7.15 -4.13
C VAL A 68 19.92 -8.65 -3.86
N ASP A 69 19.63 -9.00 -2.61
CA ASP A 69 19.31 -10.37 -2.20
C ASP A 69 17.94 -10.79 -2.80
N SER A 70 17.74 -12.11 -2.94
CA SER A 70 16.51 -12.71 -3.50
C SER A 70 15.21 -12.25 -2.82
N ASP A 71 15.29 -11.84 -1.56
CA ASP A 71 14.14 -11.41 -0.76
C ASP A 71 13.75 -9.94 -1.01
N ILE A 72 14.58 -9.19 -1.72
CA ILE A 72 14.40 -7.77 -1.98
C ILE A 72 13.98 -7.58 -3.43
N GLN A 73 12.90 -6.87 -3.65
CA GLN A 73 12.40 -6.51 -4.97
C GLN A 73 12.38 -5.00 -5.16
N ILE A 74 13.03 -4.52 -6.22
CA ILE A 74 12.99 -3.12 -6.66
C ILE A 74 11.82 -2.99 -7.62
N LEU A 75 10.92 -2.03 -7.37
CA LEU A 75 9.70 -1.81 -8.14
C LEU A 75 9.86 -0.76 -9.24
N ASN A 76 10.83 0.15 -9.09
CA ASN A 76 11.13 1.21 -10.05
C ASN A 76 12.55 1.09 -10.62
N PRO A 77 12.84 0.07 -11.45
CA PRO A 77 14.18 -0.18 -11.98
C PRO A 77 14.72 0.95 -12.88
N ASP A 78 13.84 1.74 -13.48
CA ASP A 78 14.19 2.84 -14.40
C ASP A 78 14.64 4.12 -13.67
N LEU A 79 14.60 4.15 -12.34
CA LEU A 79 15.01 5.30 -11.56
C LEU A 79 16.51 5.56 -11.75
N VAL A 80 16.86 6.76 -12.22
CA VAL A 80 18.25 7.19 -12.36
C VAL A 80 18.80 7.58 -10.99
N ILE A 81 19.92 7.00 -10.60
CA ILE A 81 20.60 7.25 -9.33
C ILE A 81 21.73 8.25 -9.54
N ALA A 82 22.60 8.01 -10.53
CA ALA A 82 23.75 8.85 -10.84
C ALA A 82 24.14 8.74 -12.31
N ASN A 83 24.85 9.77 -12.81
CA ASN A 83 25.42 9.79 -14.15
C ASN A 83 26.95 9.87 -14.07
N LEU A 84 27.66 8.92 -14.64
CA LEU A 84 29.13 8.88 -14.70
C LEU A 84 29.61 9.46 -16.04
N ASN A 85 30.41 10.52 -15.97
CA ASN A 85 30.94 11.26 -17.14
C ASN A 85 32.47 11.39 -17.14
N GLY A 86 33.16 10.62 -16.28
CA GLY A 86 34.61 10.81 -16.05
C GLY A 86 35.53 9.92 -16.86
N GLY A 87 35.05 9.26 -17.92
CA GLY A 87 35.84 8.37 -18.75
C GLY A 87 35.90 6.92 -18.27
N ALA A 88 36.75 6.10 -18.90
CA ALA A 88 36.82 4.65 -18.65
C ALA A 88 37.34 4.28 -17.25
N ASP A 89 37.97 5.19 -16.54
CA ASP A 89 38.56 4.95 -15.20
C ASP A 89 37.59 5.30 -14.06
N CYS A 90 36.37 5.78 -14.38
CA CYS A 90 35.37 6.07 -13.36
C CYS A 90 34.79 4.80 -12.78
N LYS A 91 34.77 4.75 -11.45
CA LYS A 91 34.15 3.66 -10.68
C LYS A 91 33.26 4.25 -9.61
N LEU A 92 32.05 3.76 -9.54
CA LEU A 92 31.11 4.06 -8.47
C LEU A 92 30.82 2.77 -7.71
N TYR A 93 31.19 2.76 -6.44
CA TYR A 93 30.83 1.69 -5.53
C TYR A 93 30.02 2.26 -4.37
N MET A 94 28.86 1.73 -4.12
CA MET A 94 27.99 2.11 -3.00
C MET A 94 27.44 0.88 -2.32
N GLU A 95 27.35 0.96 -1.02
CA GLU A 95 26.71 -0.03 -0.17
C GLU A 95 25.45 0.58 0.45
N LEU A 96 24.32 -0.07 0.27
CA LEU A 96 23.03 0.37 0.75
C LEU A 96 22.53 -0.59 1.82
N THR A 97 22.35 -0.11 3.05
CA THR A 97 21.75 -0.91 4.12
C THR A 97 20.25 -0.74 4.12
N ILE A 98 19.52 -1.83 3.94
CA ILE A 98 18.06 -1.88 3.87
C ILE A 98 17.51 -2.46 5.15
N THR A 99 16.69 -1.71 5.87
CA THR A 99 16.07 -2.12 7.13
C THR A 99 14.55 -2.08 7.04
N LYS A 100 13.87 -2.77 7.95
CA LYS A 100 12.42 -2.69 8.14
C LYS A 100 12.10 -1.78 9.31
N GLY A 101 11.04 -0.98 9.18
CA GLY A 101 10.60 -0.09 10.24
C GLY A 101 9.17 0.39 10.03
N ARG A 102 8.77 1.40 10.80
CA ARG A 102 7.45 2.04 10.71
C ARG A 102 7.57 3.55 10.72
N GLY A 103 6.77 4.22 9.91
CA GLY A 103 6.67 5.65 9.88
C GLY A 103 7.93 6.32 9.35
N TYR A 104 8.42 7.32 10.04
CA TYR A 104 9.60 8.11 9.71
C TYR A 104 10.66 8.02 10.82
N VAL A 105 11.90 7.78 10.43
CA VAL A 105 13.05 7.79 11.33
C VAL A 105 14.08 8.78 10.81
N SER A 106 14.45 9.76 11.63
CA SER A 106 15.44 10.77 11.25
C SER A 106 16.85 10.19 11.16
N ALA A 107 17.70 10.81 10.32
CA ALA A 107 19.10 10.42 10.17
C ALA A 107 19.89 10.42 11.49
N GLU A 108 19.53 11.29 12.44
CA GLU A 108 20.17 11.32 13.77
C GLU A 108 19.92 10.05 14.58
N LYS A 109 18.71 9.47 14.46
CA LYS A 109 18.35 8.21 15.12
C LYS A 109 18.98 6.99 14.42
N ASN A 110 19.21 7.08 13.11
CA ASN A 110 19.90 6.04 12.34
C ASN A 110 21.41 6.07 12.56
N LYS A 111 21.96 7.17 13.09
CA LYS A 111 23.37 7.30 13.41
C LYS A 111 23.64 6.64 14.76
N THR A 112 24.38 5.54 14.75
CA THR A 112 24.86 4.85 15.95
C THR A 112 26.23 5.41 16.34
N GLU A 113 26.59 5.38 17.62
CA GLU A 113 27.91 5.83 18.10
C GLU A 113 29.08 5.06 17.47
N ASP A 114 28.85 3.80 17.10
CA ASP A 114 29.80 2.90 16.45
C ASP A 114 29.80 2.99 14.91
N THR A 115 29.11 3.99 14.30
CA THR A 115 29.03 4.13 12.85
C THR A 115 30.43 4.35 12.25
N PRO A 116 30.91 3.48 11.32
CA PRO A 116 32.21 3.62 10.69
C PRO A 116 32.36 4.95 9.95
N ILE A 117 33.61 5.41 9.81
CA ILE A 117 33.92 6.59 8.99
C ILE A 117 33.62 6.24 7.53
N GLY A 118 32.87 7.10 6.85
CA GLY A 118 32.42 6.87 5.47
C GLY A 118 30.95 6.43 5.32
N VAL A 119 30.30 6.05 6.41
CA VAL A 119 28.86 5.76 6.41
C VAL A 119 28.08 7.05 6.61
N ILE A 120 27.18 7.35 5.68
CA ILE A 120 26.27 8.50 5.73
C ILE A 120 24.92 8.00 6.21
N ALA A 121 24.53 8.37 7.42
CA ALA A 121 23.19 8.09 7.91
C ALA A 121 22.16 8.95 7.17
N VAL A 122 21.17 8.31 6.59
CA VAL A 122 20.05 8.93 5.87
C VAL A 122 18.77 8.74 6.66
N ASP A 123 17.88 9.71 6.57
CA ASP A 123 16.51 9.56 7.11
C ASP A 123 15.74 8.50 6.32
N SER A 124 14.98 7.72 7.06
CA SER A 124 14.24 6.57 6.52
C SER A 124 12.75 6.84 6.51
N ILE A 125 12.13 6.72 5.34
CA ILE A 125 10.68 6.82 5.14
C ILE A 125 10.18 5.39 4.97
N TYR A 126 9.53 4.85 6.00
CA TYR A 126 8.99 3.50 5.98
C TYR A 126 7.51 3.43 5.55
N THR A 127 6.91 4.56 5.25
CA THR A 127 5.51 4.63 4.86
C THR A 127 5.34 4.43 3.36
N PRO A 128 4.57 3.42 2.91
CA PRO A 128 4.31 3.20 1.48
C PRO A 128 3.29 4.20 0.91
N VAL A 129 2.56 4.91 1.77
CA VAL A 129 1.54 5.89 1.37
C VAL A 129 2.20 7.27 1.28
N GLU A 130 2.14 7.86 0.07
CA GLU A 130 2.71 9.18 -0.20
C GLU A 130 1.74 10.31 0.13
N ARG A 131 0.48 10.12 -0.26
CA ARG A 131 -0.55 11.15 -0.10
C ARG A 131 -1.93 10.53 0.04
N VAL A 132 -2.76 11.14 0.87
CA VAL A 132 -4.19 10.82 0.99
C VAL A 132 -4.99 12.10 0.89
N ASN A 133 -5.98 12.13 -0.01
CA ASN A 133 -6.98 13.18 -0.07
C ASN A 133 -8.29 12.61 0.47
N LEU A 134 -9.01 13.45 1.19
CA LEU A 134 -10.30 13.11 1.77
C LEU A 134 -11.31 14.18 1.36
N SER A 135 -12.44 13.77 0.80
CA SER A 135 -13.58 14.64 0.56
C SER A 135 -14.87 14.02 1.08
N ILE A 136 -15.70 14.87 1.68
CA ILE A 136 -17.01 14.48 2.19
C ILE A 136 -18.05 15.32 1.46
N GLU A 137 -19.04 14.64 0.88
CA GLU A 137 -20.12 15.28 0.13
C GLU A 137 -21.46 14.73 0.62
N ASN A 138 -22.46 15.59 0.72
CA ASN A 138 -23.81 15.13 0.99
C ASN A 138 -24.32 14.34 -0.20
N THR A 139 -24.92 13.19 0.06
CA THR A 139 -25.46 12.33 -1.01
C THR A 139 -26.87 11.89 -0.68
N ARG A 140 -27.62 11.57 -1.74
CA ARG A 140 -28.98 11.04 -1.64
C ARG A 140 -28.99 9.54 -1.81
N VAL A 141 -29.58 8.85 -0.84
CA VAL A 141 -29.85 7.41 -0.95
C VAL A 141 -31.38 7.20 -0.93
N GLY A 142 -31.96 6.87 -2.07
CA GLY A 142 -33.41 6.78 -2.24
C GLY A 142 -34.10 8.15 -2.05
N GLN A 143 -34.95 8.28 -1.04
CA GLN A 143 -35.63 9.54 -0.67
C GLN A 143 -34.95 10.34 0.42
N ILE A 144 -33.95 9.76 1.09
CA ILE A 144 -33.23 10.39 2.20
C ILE A 144 -32.01 11.11 1.64
N THR A 145 -31.83 12.38 2.03
CA THR A 145 -30.76 13.28 1.55
C THR A 145 -29.67 13.55 2.58
N ASP A 146 -29.76 12.96 3.78
CA ASP A 146 -28.90 13.23 4.93
C ASP A 146 -27.73 12.24 5.05
N TYR A 147 -27.33 11.60 3.95
CA TYR A 147 -26.17 10.73 3.94
C TYR A 147 -24.92 11.46 3.48
N ASP A 148 -23.82 11.16 4.14
CA ASP A 148 -22.50 11.62 3.76
C ASP A 148 -21.80 10.56 2.88
N LYS A 149 -21.26 11.01 1.74
CA LYS A 149 -20.41 10.22 0.87
C LYS A 149 -18.96 10.55 1.18
N LEU A 150 -18.22 9.58 1.67
CA LEU A 150 -16.78 9.68 1.87
C LEU A 150 -16.04 9.23 0.61
N THR A 151 -15.18 10.08 0.08
CA THR A 151 -14.26 9.75 -1.01
C THR A 151 -12.84 9.86 -0.48
N LEU A 152 -12.07 8.78 -0.65
CA LEU A 152 -10.66 8.68 -0.27
C LEU A 152 -9.84 8.43 -1.52
N ASP A 153 -8.92 9.34 -1.85
CA ASP A 153 -7.92 9.14 -2.90
C ASP A 153 -6.58 8.81 -2.22
N VAL A 154 -6.12 7.60 -2.39
CA VAL A 154 -4.89 7.11 -1.76
C VAL A 154 -3.82 6.90 -2.82
N TYR A 155 -2.68 7.56 -2.65
CA TYR A 155 -1.52 7.45 -3.52
C TYR A 155 -0.41 6.69 -2.80
N THR A 156 0.06 5.61 -3.42
CA THR A 156 1.13 4.75 -2.88
C THR A 156 2.32 4.76 -3.82
N ASN A 157 3.49 4.42 -3.29
CA ASN A 157 4.73 4.27 -4.07
C ASN A 157 4.82 2.95 -4.86
N GLY A 158 3.73 2.16 -4.93
CA GLY A 158 3.66 0.88 -5.62
C GLY A 158 4.13 -0.34 -4.80
N THR A 159 4.67 -0.14 -3.59
CA THR A 159 5.07 -1.27 -2.71
C THR A 159 3.87 -1.97 -2.08
N LEU A 160 2.76 -1.26 -1.89
CA LEU A 160 1.50 -1.75 -1.34
C LEU A 160 0.33 -1.25 -2.20
N GLU A 161 -0.68 -2.07 -2.40
CA GLU A 161 -1.91 -1.65 -3.09
C GLU A 161 -2.73 -0.70 -2.19
N PRO A 162 -3.40 0.32 -2.77
CA PRO A 162 -4.13 1.32 -1.99
C PRO A 162 -5.27 0.75 -1.14
N ASP A 163 -5.98 -0.24 -1.63
CA ASP A 163 -7.06 -0.95 -0.91
C ASP A 163 -6.52 -1.76 0.28
N GLU A 164 -5.38 -2.43 0.10
CA GLU A 164 -4.69 -3.12 1.18
C GLU A 164 -4.19 -2.13 2.25
N ALA A 165 -3.65 -0.97 1.85
CA ALA A 165 -3.24 0.08 2.77
C ALA A 165 -4.41 0.59 3.64
N VAL A 166 -5.57 0.83 3.03
CA VAL A 166 -6.77 1.26 3.75
C VAL A 166 -7.27 0.17 4.70
N SER A 167 -7.27 -1.09 4.25
CA SER A 167 -7.70 -2.24 5.06
C SER A 167 -6.81 -2.42 6.29
N LEU A 168 -5.49 -2.31 6.14
CA LEU A 168 -4.53 -2.39 7.25
C LEU A 168 -4.71 -1.22 8.23
N ALA A 169 -4.91 0.00 7.72
CA ALA A 169 -5.15 1.17 8.55
C ALA A 169 -6.45 1.02 9.36
N ALA A 170 -7.52 0.55 8.74
CA ALA A 170 -8.79 0.27 9.41
C ALA A 170 -8.63 -0.80 10.50
N LYS A 171 -7.84 -1.85 10.24
CA LYS A 171 -7.53 -2.88 11.24
C LYS A 171 -6.80 -2.30 12.46
N VAL A 172 -5.78 -1.47 12.24
CA VAL A 172 -5.05 -0.79 13.33
C VAL A 172 -5.99 0.08 14.15
N LEU A 173 -6.86 0.87 13.51
CA LEU A 173 -7.86 1.68 14.21
C LEU A 173 -8.84 0.82 15.02
N SER A 174 -9.33 -0.27 14.44
CA SER A 174 -10.24 -1.21 15.13
C SER A 174 -9.58 -1.83 16.35
N GLU A 175 -8.33 -2.25 16.27
CA GLU A 175 -7.59 -2.81 17.41
C GLU A 175 -7.41 -1.78 18.55
N HIS A 176 -7.14 -0.52 18.21
CA HIS A 176 -7.05 0.53 19.23
C HIS A 176 -8.41 0.89 19.83
N LEU A 177 -9.47 0.90 19.01
CA LEU A 177 -10.82 1.20 19.48
C LEU A 177 -11.44 0.07 20.29
N SER A 178 -11.03 -1.19 20.08
CA SER A 178 -11.51 -2.32 20.87
C SER A 178 -11.20 -2.16 22.37
N LEU A 179 -10.08 -1.50 22.71
CA LEU A 179 -9.75 -1.19 24.10
C LEU A 179 -10.81 -0.32 24.80
N PHE A 180 -11.51 0.54 24.04
CA PHE A 180 -12.60 1.36 24.58
C PHE A 180 -13.92 0.58 24.68
N ILE A 181 -14.14 -0.35 23.75
CA ILE A 181 -15.33 -1.24 23.76
C ILE A 181 -15.28 -2.14 24.99
N ASP A 182 -14.08 -2.65 25.32
CA ASP A 182 -13.87 -3.54 26.45
C ASP A 182 -14.05 -2.88 27.84
N LEU A 183 -14.13 -1.55 27.88
CA LEU A 183 -14.39 -0.79 29.12
C LEU A 183 -15.80 -0.99 29.68
N SER A 184 -16.78 -1.44 28.89
CA SER A 184 -18.17 -1.60 29.30
C SER A 184 -18.77 -2.91 28.76
N GLU A 185 -19.19 -3.80 29.64
CA GLU A 185 -19.90 -5.03 29.28
C GLU A 185 -21.22 -4.75 28.55
N ALA A 186 -21.87 -3.64 28.86
CA ALA A 186 -23.10 -3.21 28.20
C ALA A 186 -22.86 -2.78 26.75
N ALA A 187 -21.72 -2.19 26.45
CA ALA A 187 -21.35 -1.79 25.08
C ALA A 187 -20.98 -3.00 24.20
N GLN A 188 -20.42 -4.06 24.77
CA GLN A 188 -20.11 -5.28 24.04
C GLN A 188 -21.36 -6.02 23.55
N GLN A 189 -22.48 -5.87 24.25
CA GLN A 189 -23.76 -6.54 23.94
C GLN A 189 -24.70 -5.68 23.09
N ALA A 190 -24.36 -4.42 22.86
CA ALA A 190 -25.18 -3.50 22.08
C ALA A 190 -24.92 -3.67 20.59
N ASP A 191 -25.94 -4.03 19.83
CA ASP A 191 -25.92 -4.00 18.36
C ASP A 191 -25.94 -2.55 17.88
N VAL A 192 -24.77 -2.03 17.48
CA VAL A 192 -24.58 -0.63 17.03
C VAL A 192 -24.86 -0.46 15.54
N MET A 193 -24.78 -1.53 14.76
CA MET A 193 -25.10 -1.49 13.34
C MET A 193 -26.60 -1.76 13.13
N ILE A 194 -27.27 -0.78 12.54
CA ILE A 194 -28.58 -0.98 11.94
C ILE A 194 -28.37 -1.97 10.77
N GLU A 195 -28.97 -3.16 10.86
CA GLU A 195 -28.97 -4.10 9.73
C GLU A 195 -29.45 -3.37 8.48
N LYS A 196 -28.71 -3.47 7.39
CA LYS A 196 -29.12 -2.92 6.10
C LYS A 196 -30.48 -3.53 5.75
N GLU A 197 -31.48 -2.69 5.50
CA GLU A 197 -32.80 -3.13 5.03
C GLU A 197 -32.72 -3.96 3.72
N ASP A 198 -31.61 -3.89 3.00
CA ASP A 198 -31.34 -4.67 1.79
C ASP A 198 -31.38 -6.18 2.01
N ASN A 199 -30.95 -6.67 3.19
CA ASN A 199 -31.01 -8.09 3.50
C ASN A 199 -32.46 -8.62 3.65
N ALA A 200 -33.40 -7.76 4.04
CA ALA A 200 -34.80 -8.16 4.14
C ALA A 200 -35.42 -8.35 2.75
N LYS A 201 -35.07 -7.50 1.79
CA LYS A 201 -35.56 -7.60 0.39
C LYS A 201 -34.94 -8.80 -0.34
N GLU A 202 -33.65 -9.05 -0.15
CA GLU A 202 -32.96 -10.21 -0.72
C GLU A 202 -33.51 -11.52 -0.13
N LYS A 203 -33.72 -11.60 1.17
CA LYS A 203 -34.36 -12.77 1.82
C LYS A 203 -35.77 -13.04 1.29
N VAL A 204 -36.56 -12.00 1.06
CA VAL A 204 -37.90 -12.14 0.48
C VAL A 204 -37.84 -12.60 -0.97
N LEU A 205 -36.86 -12.17 -1.75
CA LEU A 205 -36.67 -12.59 -3.14
C LEU A 205 -36.18 -14.05 -3.26
N GLU A 206 -35.42 -14.53 -2.27
CA GLU A 206 -34.95 -15.91 -2.19
C GLU A 206 -35.95 -16.88 -1.58
N MET A 207 -37.05 -16.39 -0.99
CA MET A 207 -38.09 -17.24 -0.42
C MET A 207 -38.69 -18.16 -1.49
N ASN A 208 -38.96 -19.40 -1.07
CA ASN A 208 -39.66 -20.37 -1.91
C ASN A 208 -41.12 -20.00 -2.09
N ILE A 209 -41.70 -20.32 -3.27
CA ILE A 209 -43.12 -20.08 -3.57
C ILE A 209 -44.07 -20.85 -2.63
N ASP A 210 -43.58 -21.89 -1.93
CA ASP A 210 -44.34 -22.64 -0.90
C ASP A 210 -44.66 -21.79 0.34
N GLU A 211 -43.81 -20.78 0.65
CA GLU A 211 -43.94 -19.92 1.83
C GLU A 211 -44.80 -18.67 1.59
N LEU A 212 -45.18 -18.41 0.33
CA LEU A 212 -45.89 -17.18 -0.08
C LEU A 212 -47.42 -17.27 0.10
N GLU A 213 -47.96 -18.34 0.70
CA GLU A 213 -49.40 -18.56 0.91
C GLU A 213 -50.28 -18.29 -0.33
N LEU A 214 -49.78 -18.65 -1.52
CA LEU A 214 -50.45 -18.41 -2.78
C LEU A 214 -51.70 -19.34 -2.92
N SER A 215 -52.68 -18.89 -3.73
CA SER A 215 -53.80 -19.76 -4.05
C SER A 215 -53.31 -21.05 -4.77
N VAL A 216 -53.94 -22.18 -4.48
CA VAL A 216 -53.60 -23.50 -5.06
C VAL A 216 -53.46 -23.46 -6.58
N ARG A 217 -54.25 -22.61 -7.24
CA ARG A 217 -54.22 -22.44 -8.68
C ARG A 217 -52.98 -21.71 -9.15
N SER A 218 -52.60 -20.62 -8.48
CA SER A 218 -51.38 -19.82 -8.76
C SER A 218 -50.12 -20.64 -8.49
N TYR A 219 -50.08 -21.33 -7.37
CA TYR A 219 -48.98 -22.20 -7.01
C TYR A 219 -48.71 -23.29 -8.06
N ASN A 220 -49.76 -24.00 -8.48
CA ASN A 220 -49.64 -25.04 -9.51
C ASN A 220 -49.19 -24.50 -10.87
N CYS A 221 -49.59 -23.27 -11.25
CA CYS A 221 -49.13 -22.63 -12.47
C CYS A 221 -47.63 -22.31 -12.42
N LEU A 222 -47.15 -21.73 -11.33
CA LEU A 222 -45.73 -21.39 -11.13
C LEU A 222 -44.85 -22.63 -11.10
N LYS A 223 -45.30 -23.68 -10.37
CA LYS A 223 -44.59 -24.95 -10.31
C LYS A 223 -44.48 -25.66 -11.63
N ARG A 224 -45.54 -25.61 -12.49
CA ARG A 224 -45.48 -26.13 -13.85
C ARG A 224 -44.56 -25.32 -14.76
N ALA A 225 -44.42 -24.04 -14.51
CA ALA A 225 -43.49 -23.15 -15.23
C ALA A 225 -42.01 -23.29 -14.74
N GLY A 226 -41.75 -24.14 -13.72
CA GLY A 226 -40.41 -24.33 -13.17
C GLY A 226 -39.92 -23.20 -12.27
N ILE A 227 -40.80 -22.30 -11.84
CA ILE A 227 -40.47 -21.15 -10.99
C ILE A 227 -40.62 -21.60 -9.54
N ASN A 228 -39.51 -21.66 -8.81
CA ASN A 228 -39.46 -22.13 -7.42
C ASN A 228 -39.17 -21.03 -6.42
N THR A 229 -38.68 -19.87 -6.86
CA THR A 229 -38.32 -18.70 -6.01
C THR A 229 -38.92 -17.43 -6.56
N CYS A 230 -39.08 -16.42 -5.69
CA CYS A 230 -39.58 -15.10 -6.07
C CYS A 230 -38.69 -14.41 -7.10
N LEU A 231 -37.39 -14.61 -7.04
CA LEU A 231 -36.39 -14.01 -7.92
C LEU A 231 -36.60 -14.45 -9.39
N LEU A 232 -36.98 -15.71 -9.64
CA LEU A 232 -37.25 -16.22 -10.97
C LEU A 232 -38.55 -15.64 -11.56
N TYR A 233 -39.50 -15.24 -10.70
CA TYR A 233 -40.75 -14.60 -11.15
C TYR A 233 -40.55 -13.14 -11.54
N THR A 234 -39.65 -12.44 -10.87
CA THR A 234 -39.33 -11.01 -11.13
C THR A 234 -38.31 -10.80 -12.25
N SER A 235 -37.67 -11.86 -12.74
CA SER A 235 -36.78 -11.78 -13.90
C SER A 235 -37.57 -11.38 -15.17
N PRO A 236 -37.13 -10.36 -15.94
CA PRO A 236 -37.81 -9.91 -17.13
C PRO A 236 -37.89 -11.04 -18.16
N SER A 237 -39.09 -11.24 -18.70
CA SER A 237 -39.30 -12.23 -19.76
C SER A 237 -38.46 -11.87 -20.99
N PRO A 238 -37.93 -12.84 -21.74
CA PRO A 238 -37.23 -12.58 -23.01
C PRO A 238 -38.03 -11.81 -24.05
N ARG A 239 -39.35 -11.63 -23.84
CA ARG A 239 -40.22 -10.86 -24.70
C ARG A 239 -40.26 -9.36 -24.38
N ASP A 240 -39.76 -8.95 -23.23
CA ASP A 240 -39.73 -7.54 -22.78
C ASP A 240 -38.43 -6.83 -23.17
N CYS A 241 -37.54 -7.51 -23.88
CA CYS A 241 -36.25 -7.00 -24.35
C CYS A 241 -36.25 -6.68 -25.85
N SER A 242 -37.36 -6.24 -26.44
CA SER A 242 -37.43 -5.80 -27.85
C SER A 242 -37.81 -4.34 -27.98
#